data_981d02334a0ac0918a95488a1fc3c174
#
_entry.id   981d02334a0ac0918a95488a1fc3c174
#
_cell.length_a   1.000
_cell.length_b   1.000
_cell.length_c   1.000
_cell.angle_alpha   90.00
_cell.angle_beta   90.00
_cell.angle_gamma   90.00
#
_symmetry.space_group_name_H-M   'P 1'
#
loop_
_entity.id
_entity.type
_entity.pdbx_description
1 polymer ?
#
loop_
_entity_poly.entity_id
_entity_poly.type
_entity_poly.pdbx_seq_one_letter_code
_entity_poly.pdbx_strand_id
1 'polypeptide(L)'
;MLPLGMKAEVDPDFYIYLCFGQSNMEGNATPEAQDKKDVDPRFQTLACVDFKNPQRTMGEWYTAYPPIVREGTGLGIADYFGRTMVKNLPENVKVGVVDVAIGGTKLEGFMQDKVGDYIASMNPKTEDWLINYFKAYDNDPYQRLVDMAKIAQQSGVIKGVLLHQGCSNCGDPKWPGMVKEIYDNLLADLNLKAENVPLFAGELEYANMGGGCSGHNVQVNRLPEVIPTAHVVSAENLPGNGVDAWHFSAQGYRIFGQRYAKEALNLMGIEIEIDEPTPPATAFELDQPFASLDEIGTTPFVIYNEQTKRAFYGSTDQNLGYDVLSVALQASNATIGFRLEPRDGNYLLRAITPVGDEYSVWGGWAPGYLNSQPTDGWCSFILGLNNQNGQDIENGALWDIQYVDGKGFSLKNIGTGKYLQDALPAKYDDPAYFSFYSYKPASSGISDVKVQRVADPHIYTLDGRRVDPRHLRPGIYIQNGKKIIKH
;
A
#
# COMPACT_ATOMS: atom_id res chain seq x y z
N MET A 1 -43.36 26.69 32.50
CA MET A 1 -42.00 26.95 32.00
C MET A 1 -41.26 25.64 32.03
N LEU A 2 -41.07 25.03 30.86
CA LEU A 2 -40.18 23.89 30.69
C LEU A 2 -38.74 24.42 30.82
N PRO A 3 -37.82 23.70 31.48
CA PRO A 3 -36.44 24.14 31.53
C PRO A 3 -35.87 24.14 30.14
N LEU A 4 -35.22 25.24 29.72
CA LEU A 4 -34.37 25.25 28.53
C LEU A 4 -33.38 24.08 28.68
N GLY A 5 -33.41 23.19 27.70
CA GLY A 5 -32.53 22.04 27.67
C GLY A 5 -31.07 22.51 27.78
N MET A 6 -30.39 22.10 28.86
CA MET A 6 -28.96 22.25 28.95
C MET A 6 -28.35 21.55 27.76
N LYS A 7 -27.68 22.31 26.89
CA LYS A 7 -26.85 21.74 25.84
C LYS A 7 -25.84 20.83 26.56
N ALA A 8 -25.79 19.55 26.21
CA ALA A 8 -24.79 18.65 26.80
C ALA A 8 -23.41 19.28 26.56
N GLU A 9 -22.62 19.33 27.62
CA GLU A 9 -21.24 19.83 27.51
C GLU A 9 -20.44 18.84 26.66
N VAL A 10 -19.64 19.36 25.75
CA VAL A 10 -18.78 18.53 24.88
C VAL A 10 -17.78 17.77 25.76
N ASP A 11 -17.75 16.46 25.63
CA ASP A 11 -16.83 15.59 26.38
C ASP A 11 -15.40 15.72 25.81
N PRO A 12 -14.45 16.34 26.52
CA PRO A 12 -13.09 16.54 26.05
C PRO A 12 -12.30 15.23 25.94
N ASP A 13 -12.77 14.17 26.59
CA ASP A 13 -12.17 12.84 26.58
C ASP A 13 -12.85 11.91 25.55
N PHE A 14 -13.75 12.43 24.74
CA PHE A 14 -14.28 11.71 23.59
C PHE A 14 -13.55 12.14 22.31
N TYR A 15 -12.55 11.36 21.89
CA TYR A 15 -11.71 11.62 20.73
C TYR A 15 -12.37 11.11 19.46
N ILE A 16 -12.62 11.97 18.50
CA ILE A 16 -13.34 11.66 17.28
C ILE A 16 -12.39 11.72 16.08
N TYR A 17 -12.48 10.72 15.19
CA TYR A 17 -11.73 10.67 13.97
C TYR A 17 -12.69 10.62 12.78
N LEU A 18 -12.46 11.50 11.80
CA LEU A 18 -13.20 11.50 10.54
C LEU A 18 -12.52 10.53 9.59
N CYS A 19 -13.30 9.68 8.93
CA CYS A 19 -12.77 8.71 7.99
C CYS A 19 -13.41 8.94 6.62
N PHE A 20 -12.61 8.96 5.55
CA PHE A 20 -13.12 9.01 4.20
C PHE A 20 -12.22 8.26 3.22
N GLY A 21 -12.77 7.87 2.08
CA GLY A 21 -12.02 7.13 1.08
C GLY A 21 -12.86 6.20 0.23
N GLN A 22 -12.25 5.09 -0.18
CA GLN A 22 -12.91 4.07 -0.99
C GLN A 22 -13.03 2.72 -0.26
N SER A 23 -13.18 1.63 -0.99
CA SER A 23 -13.51 0.29 -0.47
C SER A 23 -12.65 -0.19 0.71
N ASN A 24 -11.36 0.15 0.75
CA ASN A 24 -10.49 -0.24 1.86
C ASN A 24 -10.80 0.54 3.15
N MET A 25 -11.27 1.78 3.06
CA MET A 25 -11.79 2.52 4.22
C MET A 25 -13.20 2.05 4.56
N GLU A 26 -14.06 1.88 3.54
CA GLU A 26 -15.45 1.42 3.68
C GLU A 26 -15.57 0.06 4.36
N GLY A 27 -14.57 -0.82 4.16
CA GLY A 27 -14.56 -2.18 4.67
C GLY A 27 -15.01 -3.22 3.63
N ASN A 28 -14.04 -4.00 3.14
CA ASN A 28 -14.28 -4.99 2.09
C ASN A 28 -14.13 -6.44 2.54
N ALA A 29 -13.38 -6.73 3.61
CA ALA A 29 -13.24 -8.11 4.06
C ALA A 29 -14.46 -8.60 4.84
N THR A 30 -14.78 -9.89 4.67
CA THR A 30 -15.82 -10.55 5.47
C THR A 30 -15.43 -10.56 6.95
N PRO A 31 -16.24 -9.96 7.85
CA PRO A 31 -15.94 -9.96 9.27
C PRO A 31 -16.00 -11.37 9.86
N GLU A 32 -15.00 -11.74 10.63
CA GLU A 32 -14.94 -12.98 11.38
C GLU A 32 -15.57 -12.84 12.78
N ALA A 33 -15.68 -13.95 13.51
CA ALA A 33 -16.29 -13.94 14.85
C ALA A 33 -15.58 -12.99 15.84
N GLN A 34 -14.27 -12.89 15.76
CA GLN A 34 -13.45 -11.99 16.59
C GLN A 34 -13.72 -10.51 16.34
N ASP A 35 -14.14 -10.15 15.11
CA ASP A 35 -14.39 -8.76 14.74
C ASP A 35 -15.73 -8.23 15.29
N LYS A 36 -16.62 -9.14 15.71
CA LYS A 36 -17.97 -8.83 16.22
C LYS A 36 -18.11 -9.00 17.73
N LYS A 37 -17.06 -9.52 18.40
CA LYS A 37 -17.07 -9.81 19.83
C LYS A 37 -16.14 -8.88 20.60
N ASP A 38 -16.40 -8.76 21.89
CA ASP A 38 -15.53 -8.12 22.86
C ASP A 38 -15.09 -6.70 22.45
N VAL A 39 -16.00 -5.97 21.78
CA VAL A 39 -15.76 -4.58 21.43
C VAL A 39 -15.90 -3.72 22.67
N ASP A 40 -14.85 -3.01 23.03
CA ASP A 40 -14.90 -2.07 24.14
C ASP A 40 -15.98 -0.99 23.89
N PRO A 41 -16.94 -0.79 24.78
CA PRO A 41 -18.01 0.18 24.58
C PRO A 41 -17.52 1.62 24.48
N ARG A 42 -16.28 1.91 24.83
CA ARG A 42 -15.63 3.21 24.60
C ARG A 42 -15.30 3.45 23.13
N PHE A 43 -15.23 2.38 22.30
CA PHE A 43 -15.09 2.53 20.87
C PHE A 43 -16.46 2.64 20.22
N GLN A 44 -16.74 3.78 19.61
CA GLN A 44 -18.05 4.12 19.05
C GLN A 44 -17.95 4.53 17.58
N THR A 45 -19.03 4.34 16.84
CA THR A 45 -19.24 4.87 15.49
C THR A 45 -20.49 5.72 15.45
N LEU A 46 -20.42 6.87 14.79
CA LEU A 46 -21.60 7.65 14.42
C LEU A 46 -22.14 7.07 13.09
N ALA A 47 -23.40 6.62 13.09
CA ALA A 47 -24.00 6.15 11.85
C ALA A 47 -24.17 7.30 10.86
N CYS A 48 -23.54 7.20 9.69
CA CYS A 48 -23.60 8.22 8.64
C CYS A 48 -24.75 7.98 7.64
N VAL A 49 -25.41 6.83 7.72
CA VAL A 49 -26.62 6.45 7.00
C VAL A 49 -27.46 5.52 7.87
N ASP A 50 -28.73 5.33 7.52
CA ASP A 50 -29.59 4.33 8.17
C ASP A 50 -29.21 2.92 7.74
N PHE A 51 -29.16 1.99 8.71
CA PHE A 51 -28.99 0.55 8.44
C PHE A 51 -30.12 -0.25 9.10
N LYS A 52 -30.38 -1.41 8.55
CA LYS A 52 -31.31 -2.40 9.15
C LYS A 52 -30.58 -3.51 9.88
N ASN A 53 -29.40 -3.87 9.42
CA ASN A 53 -28.63 -4.99 9.99
C ASN A 53 -27.11 -4.68 10.01
N PRO A 54 -26.55 -4.33 11.21
CA PRO A 54 -27.27 -4.08 12.47
C PRO A 54 -28.15 -2.84 12.38
N GLN A 55 -29.18 -2.76 13.25
CA GLN A 55 -30.05 -1.58 13.27
C GLN A 55 -29.26 -0.36 13.73
N ARG A 56 -29.13 0.63 12.87
CA ARG A 56 -28.50 1.93 13.17
C ARG A 56 -29.29 3.06 12.51
N THR A 57 -29.45 4.14 13.23
CA THR A 57 -30.12 5.36 12.78
C THR A 57 -29.07 6.43 12.52
N MET A 58 -29.13 7.10 11.39
CA MET A 58 -28.22 8.18 11.02
C MET A 58 -28.17 9.25 12.11
N GLY A 59 -26.98 9.70 12.47
CA GLY A 59 -26.74 10.70 13.50
C GLY A 59 -26.68 10.17 14.93
N GLU A 60 -26.85 8.85 15.15
CA GLU A 60 -26.77 8.24 16.48
C GLU A 60 -25.45 7.47 16.65
N TRP A 61 -24.95 7.46 17.90
CA TRP A 61 -23.74 6.75 18.30
C TRP A 61 -24.03 5.30 18.69
N TYR A 62 -23.16 4.39 18.26
CA TYR A 62 -23.25 2.94 18.55
C TYR A 62 -21.87 2.40 18.90
N THR A 63 -21.81 1.35 19.74
CA THR A 63 -20.57 0.57 19.86
C THR A 63 -20.13 0.09 18.47
N ALA A 64 -18.87 0.37 18.11
CA ALA A 64 -18.39 0.13 16.77
C ALA A 64 -18.00 -1.34 16.55
N TYR A 65 -18.68 -2.00 15.64
CA TYR A 65 -18.33 -3.32 15.09
C TYR A 65 -18.79 -3.38 13.64
N PRO A 66 -18.11 -4.18 12.77
CA PRO A 66 -18.44 -4.21 11.35
C PRO A 66 -19.85 -4.79 11.07
N PRO A 67 -20.57 -4.25 10.07
CA PRO A 67 -20.17 -3.12 9.22
C PRO A 67 -20.28 -1.77 9.95
N ILE A 68 -19.27 -0.90 9.76
CA ILE A 68 -19.27 0.45 10.36
C ILE A 68 -19.94 1.46 9.44
N VAL A 69 -19.69 1.42 8.13
CA VAL A 69 -19.98 2.50 7.18
C VAL A 69 -21.41 2.48 6.68
N ARG A 70 -21.86 1.34 6.14
CA ARG A 70 -23.23 1.11 5.67
C ARG A 70 -23.55 -0.37 5.60
N GLU A 71 -24.83 -0.70 5.47
CA GLU A 71 -25.28 -2.09 5.35
C GLU A 71 -24.62 -2.76 4.12
N GLY A 72 -24.12 -3.98 4.31
CA GLY A 72 -23.47 -4.76 3.25
C GLY A 72 -21.97 -4.51 3.06
N THR A 73 -21.38 -3.57 3.82
CA THR A 73 -19.91 -3.43 3.89
C THR A 73 -19.32 -4.43 4.90
N GLY A 74 -18.00 -4.50 4.95
CA GLY A 74 -17.30 -5.50 5.74
C GLY A 74 -16.41 -4.91 6.84
N LEU A 75 -15.34 -5.64 7.15
CA LEU A 75 -14.26 -5.21 8.01
C LEU A 75 -13.37 -4.23 7.23
N GLY A 76 -13.08 -3.08 7.81
CA GLY A 76 -12.21 -2.03 7.28
C GLY A 76 -11.16 -1.57 8.27
N ILE A 77 -10.42 -0.55 7.87
CA ILE A 77 -9.30 0.01 8.65
C ILE A 77 -9.79 0.60 9.98
N ALA A 78 -10.92 1.32 9.96
CA ALA A 78 -11.46 2.04 11.12
C ALA A 78 -11.79 1.12 12.30
N ASP A 79 -12.13 -0.15 12.06
CA ASP A 79 -12.43 -1.12 13.12
C ASP A 79 -11.27 -1.32 14.10
N TYR A 80 -10.11 -1.73 13.57
CA TYR A 80 -8.95 -2.01 14.42
C TYR A 80 -8.15 -0.76 14.78
N PHE A 81 -8.36 0.34 14.07
CA PHE A 81 -7.92 1.65 14.53
C PHE A 81 -8.55 1.96 15.89
N GLY A 82 -9.87 2.01 15.97
CA GLY A 82 -10.55 2.41 17.20
C GLY A 82 -10.35 1.42 18.36
N ARG A 83 -10.36 0.10 18.08
CA ARG A 83 -10.04 -0.94 19.10
C ARG A 83 -8.66 -0.76 19.68
N THR A 84 -7.67 -0.45 18.85
CA THR A 84 -6.29 -0.24 19.29
C THR A 84 -6.14 1.07 20.06
N MET A 85 -6.82 2.12 19.64
CA MET A 85 -6.84 3.39 20.37
C MET A 85 -7.39 3.22 21.78
N VAL A 86 -8.59 2.67 21.96
CA VAL A 86 -9.19 2.53 23.31
C VAL A 86 -8.42 1.58 24.22
N LYS A 87 -7.73 0.59 23.65
CA LYS A 87 -6.88 -0.34 24.39
C LYS A 87 -5.68 0.36 25.03
N ASN A 88 -5.17 1.42 24.40
CA ASN A 88 -3.92 2.08 24.80
C ASN A 88 -4.12 3.51 25.35
N LEU A 89 -5.33 4.02 25.32
CA LEU A 89 -5.69 5.31 25.95
C LEU A 89 -6.20 5.12 27.38
N PRO A 90 -6.14 6.17 28.24
CA PRO A 90 -6.71 6.12 29.59
C PRO A 90 -8.16 5.63 29.59
N GLU A 91 -8.58 4.97 30.69
CA GLU A 91 -9.90 4.36 30.81
C GLU A 91 -11.10 5.33 30.68
N ASN A 92 -10.90 6.61 30.97
CA ASN A 92 -11.90 7.65 30.80
C ASN A 92 -12.05 8.12 29.33
N VAL A 93 -11.08 7.82 28.47
CA VAL A 93 -11.08 8.28 27.08
C VAL A 93 -11.93 7.34 26.21
N LYS A 94 -12.85 7.92 25.46
CA LYS A 94 -13.62 7.28 24.41
C LYS A 94 -13.02 7.61 23.03
N VAL A 95 -13.24 6.74 22.07
CA VAL A 95 -12.85 6.96 20.69
C VAL A 95 -14.06 6.77 19.79
N GLY A 96 -14.32 7.74 18.92
CA GLY A 96 -15.41 7.69 17.94
C GLY A 96 -14.89 7.80 16.52
N VAL A 97 -15.52 7.11 15.59
CA VAL A 97 -15.28 7.27 14.17
C VAL A 97 -16.54 7.77 13.46
N VAL A 98 -16.34 8.69 12.51
CA VAL A 98 -17.35 9.18 11.58
C VAL A 98 -16.86 8.80 10.19
N ASP A 99 -17.40 7.74 9.63
CA ASP A 99 -16.85 7.14 8.41
C ASP A 99 -17.83 7.28 7.23
N VAL A 100 -17.40 8.03 6.23
CA VAL A 100 -18.07 8.21 4.94
C VAL A 100 -17.11 7.77 3.85
N ALA A 101 -17.24 6.53 3.42
CA ALA A 101 -16.42 5.96 2.35
C ALA A 101 -17.30 5.27 1.30
N ILE A 102 -16.85 5.28 0.05
CA ILE A 102 -17.58 4.72 -1.09
C ILE A 102 -16.66 3.82 -1.91
N GLY A 103 -16.94 2.52 -1.92
CA GLY A 103 -16.19 1.56 -2.72
C GLY A 103 -16.16 1.94 -4.19
N GLY A 104 -14.96 1.89 -4.81
CA GLY A 104 -14.77 2.19 -6.23
C GLY A 104 -14.73 3.67 -6.61
N THR A 105 -14.99 4.61 -5.68
CA THR A 105 -15.01 6.03 -6.02
C THR A 105 -13.62 6.57 -6.32
N LYS A 106 -13.56 7.50 -7.28
CA LYS A 106 -12.43 8.42 -7.41
C LYS A 106 -12.51 9.52 -6.34
N LEU A 107 -11.40 10.21 -6.12
CA LEU A 107 -11.33 11.32 -5.17
C LEU A 107 -12.24 12.49 -5.54
N GLU A 108 -12.51 12.67 -6.83
CA GLU A 108 -13.48 13.64 -7.36
C GLU A 108 -14.89 13.48 -6.76
N GLY A 109 -15.22 12.27 -6.29
CA GLY A 109 -16.47 12.02 -5.55
C GLY A 109 -16.58 12.73 -4.21
N PHE A 110 -15.47 13.20 -3.64
CA PHE A 110 -15.40 14.00 -2.42
C PHE A 110 -15.06 15.48 -2.66
N MET A 111 -14.98 15.91 -3.92
CA MET A 111 -14.71 17.31 -4.26
C MET A 111 -16.03 18.03 -4.59
N GLN A 112 -16.38 19.05 -3.81
CA GLN A 112 -17.67 19.76 -3.91
C GLN A 112 -17.95 20.34 -5.31
N ASP A 113 -16.91 20.80 -5.99
CA ASP A 113 -17.00 21.37 -7.34
C ASP A 113 -17.01 20.31 -8.46
N LYS A 114 -16.74 19.04 -8.16
CA LYS A 114 -16.58 17.95 -9.15
C LYS A 114 -17.54 16.79 -8.98
N VAL A 115 -18.08 16.58 -7.80
CA VAL A 115 -18.92 15.40 -7.50
C VAL A 115 -20.11 15.25 -8.44
N GLY A 116 -20.77 16.35 -8.77
CA GLY A 116 -21.91 16.35 -9.70
C GLY A 116 -21.53 15.87 -11.10
N ASP A 117 -20.48 16.44 -11.68
CA ASP A 117 -19.97 16.06 -13.00
C ASP A 117 -19.41 14.62 -12.98
N TYR A 118 -18.75 14.24 -11.90
CA TYR A 118 -18.22 12.87 -11.72
C TYR A 118 -19.36 11.84 -11.75
N ILE A 119 -20.43 12.05 -10.99
CA ILE A 119 -21.60 11.16 -11.01
C ILE A 119 -22.27 11.16 -12.39
N ALA A 120 -22.42 12.34 -13.02
CA ALA A 120 -23.03 12.45 -14.35
C ALA A 120 -22.19 11.76 -15.45
N SER A 121 -20.90 11.60 -15.25
CA SER A 121 -20.00 10.89 -16.19
C SER A 121 -20.09 9.36 -16.12
N MET A 122 -20.69 8.82 -15.07
CA MET A 122 -20.82 7.37 -14.89
C MET A 122 -21.82 6.76 -15.88
N ASN A 123 -21.49 5.56 -16.37
CA ASN A 123 -22.39 4.82 -17.25
C ASN A 123 -23.43 4.04 -16.42
N PRO A 124 -24.73 4.42 -16.49
CA PRO A 124 -25.76 3.75 -15.67
C PRO A 124 -25.97 2.25 -15.99
N LYS A 125 -25.39 1.74 -17.09
CA LYS A 125 -25.52 0.33 -17.45
C LYS A 125 -24.44 -0.56 -16.81
N THR A 126 -23.32 0.01 -16.44
CA THR A 126 -22.15 -0.73 -15.90
C THR A 126 -21.75 -0.24 -14.51
N GLU A 127 -22.13 0.98 -14.12
CA GLU A 127 -21.75 1.64 -12.87
C GLU A 127 -22.95 2.04 -12.01
N ASP A 128 -24.13 1.45 -12.26
CA ASP A 128 -25.35 1.70 -11.47
C ASP A 128 -25.15 1.38 -9.98
N TRP A 129 -24.34 0.39 -9.65
CA TRP A 129 -23.94 0.05 -8.29
C TRP A 129 -23.22 1.23 -7.59
N LEU A 130 -22.29 1.90 -8.28
CA LEU A 130 -21.55 3.04 -7.73
C LEU A 130 -22.46 4.26 -7.59
N ILE A 131 -23.29 4.53 -8.61
CA ILE A 131 -24.32 5.58 -8.55
C ILE A 131 -25.25 5.37 -7.35
N ASN A 132 -25.63 4.13 -7.06
CA ASN A 132 -26.50 3.81 -5.92
C ASN A 132 -25.78 4.00 -4.56
N TYR A 133 -24.46 3.81 -4.52
CA TYR A 133 -23.68 4.14 -3.32
C TYR A 133 -23.67 5.65 -3.06
N PHE A 134 -23.51 6.48 -4.09
CA PHE A 134 -23.61 7.93 -3.95
C PHE A 134 -24.99 8.38 -3.45
N LYS A 135 -26.08 7.76 -3.91
CA LYS A 135 -27.44 8.05 -3.43
C LYS A 135 -27.62 7.86 -1.93
N ALA A 136 -26.92 6.91 -1.32
CA ALA A 136 -26.96 6.70 0.14
C ALA A 136 -26.43 7.93 0.92
N TYR A 137 -25.64 8.76 0.27
CA TYR A 137 -25.09 10.01 0.81
C TYR A 137 -25.66 11.26 0.11
N ASP A 138 -26.91 11.21 -0.39
CA ASP A 138 -27.60 12.28 -1.10
C ASP A 138 -26.80 12.84 -2.30
N ASN A 139 -25.96 12.01 -2.92
CA ASN A 139 -25.01 12.32 -4.00
C ASN A 139 -23.92 13.34 -3.62
N ASP A 140 -23.70 13.59 -2.34
CA ASP A 140 -22.64 14.46 -1.83
C ASP A 140 -22.03 13.86 -0.55
N PRO A 141 -21.09 12.90 -0.67
CA PRO A 141 -20.46 12.26 0.48
C PRO A 141 -19.58 13.23 1.27
N TYR A 142 -19.02 14.26 0.65
CA TYR A 142 -18.27 15.27 1.37
C TYR A 142 -19.20 16.06 2.32
N GLN A 143 -20.32 16.56 1.83
CA GLN A 143 -21.29 17.27 2.67
C GLN A 143 -21.85 16.37 3.78
N ARG A 144 -22.09 15.09 3.48
CA ARG A 144 -22.50 14.10 4.48
C ARG A 144 -21.44 13.97 5.59
N LEU A 145 -20.16 13.91 5.24
CA LEU A 145 -19.06 13.84 6.22
C LEU A 145 -19.05 15.10 7.10
N VAL A 146 -19.20 16.28 6.50
CA VAL A 146 -19.26 17.58 7.22
C VAL A 146 -20.44 17.62 8.18
N ASP A 147 -21.65 17.21 7.73
CA ASP A 147 -22.86 17.25 8.55
C ASP A 147 -22.75 16.29 9.74
N MET A 148 -22.27 15.08 9.51
CA MET A 148 -22.05 14.10 10.59
C MET A 148 -20.93 14.55 11.54
N ALA A 149 -19.88 15.16 11.04
CA ALA A 149 -18.81 15.74 11.87
C ALA A 149 -19.35 16.88 12.77
N LYS A 150 -20.25 17.72 12.27
CA LYS A 150 -20.92 18.77 13.09
C LYS A 150 -21.80 18.17 14.19
N ILE A 151 -22.45 17.05 13.94
CA ILE A 151 -23.17 16.29 14.98
C ILE A 151 -22.16 15.74 16.00
N ALA A 152 -21.08 15.12 15.54
CA ALA A 152 -20.05 14.55 16.38
C ALA A 152 -19.36 15.57 17.28
N GLN A 153 -19.12 16.80 16.79
CA GLN A 153 -18.57 17.92 17.57
C GLN A 153 -19.45 18.34 18.75
N GLN A 154 -20.72 17.94 18.77
CA GLN A 154 -21.58 18.18 19.93
C GLN A 154 -21.33 17.18 21.06
N SER A 155 -20.68 16.07 20.76
CA SER A 155 -20.40 14.97 21.70
C SER A 155 -18.97 14.93 22.17
N GLY A 156 -18.00 15.29 21.31
CA GLY A 156 -16.57 15.17 21.59
C GLY A 156 -15.69 16.06 20.72
N VAL A 157 -14.40 15.76 20.69
CA VAL A 157 -13.36 16.57 20.02
C VAL A 157 -12.78 15.81 18.83
N ILE A 158 -12.82 16.42 17.63
CA ILE A 158 -12.17 15.85 16.45
C ILE A 158 -10.65 15.94 16.62
N LYS A 159 -9.97 14.79 16.50
CA LYS A 159 -8.54 14.61 16.77
C LYS A 159 -7.72 14.19 15.55
N GLY A 160 -8.36 13.86 14.42
CA GLY A 160 -7.64 13.46 13.20
C GLY A 160 -8.59 13.08 12.08
N VAL A 161 -7.99 12.91 10.91
CA VAL A 161 -8.66 12.44 9.69
C VAL A 161 -7.94 11.20 9.18
N LEU A 162 -8.67 10.13 8.89
CA LEU A 162 -8.17 8.89 8.34
C LEU A 162 -8.58 8.82 6.86
N LEU A 163 -7.62 8.62 5.99
CA LEU A 163 -7.83 8.51 4.54
C LEU A 163 -7.29 7.18 4.02
N HIS A 164 -8.10 6.45 3.27
CA HIS A 164 -7.58 5.41 2.39
C HIS A 164 -8.27 5.46 1.03
N GLN A 165 -7.57 6.01 0.03
CA GLN A 165 -8.05 6.17 -1.35
C GLN A 165 -6.83 6.18 -2.30
N GLY A 166 -7.02 5.79 -3.55
CA GLY A 166 -5.99 5.86 -4.58
C GLY A 166 -6.16 4.81 -5.69
N CYS A 167 -6.73 3.62 -5.41
CA CYS A 167 -6.92 2.59 -6.44
C CYS A 167 -7.71 3.09 -7.66
N SER A 168 -8.72 3.93 -7.46
CA SER A 168 -9.51 4.52 -8.55
C SER A 168 -8.86 5.75 -9.22
N ASN A 169 -7.79 6.28 -8.61
CA ASN A 169 -6.95 7.36 -9.15
C ASN A 169 -5.51 6.89 -9.40
N CYS A 170 -5.31 5.60 -9.69
CA CYS A 170 -4.01 4.97 -9.78
C CYS A 170 -3.04 5.76 -10.67
N GLY A 171 -1.88 6.15 -10.11
CA GLY A 171 -0.85 6.90 -10.82
C GLY A 171 -1.15 8.38 -11.08
N ASP A 172 -2.29 8.93 -10.65
CA ASP A 172 -2.62 10.34 -10.89
C ASP A 172 -1.69 11.28 -10.09
N PRO A 173 -0.82 12.06 -10.74
CA PRO A 173 0.10 12.98 -10.06
C PRO A 173 -0.58 14.18 -9.41
N LYS A 174 -1.86 14.43 -9.70
CA LYS A 174 -2.65 15.50 -9.09
C LYS A 174 -3.28 15.09 -7.77
N TRP A 175 -3.28 13.79 -7.47
CA TRP A 175 -3.94 13.22 -6.31
C TRP A 175 -3.54 13.89 -4.97
N PRO A 176 -2.26 14.18 -4.65
CA PRO A 176 -1.91 14.86 -3.40
C PRO A 176 -2.54 16.26 -3.27
N GLY A 177 -2.62 17.00 -4.38
CA GLY A 177 -3.28 18.32 -4.42
C GLY A 177 -4.78 18.23 -4.19
N MET A 178 -5.45 17.20 -4.74
CA MET A 178 -6.88 16.96 -4.50
C MET A 178 -7.16 16.57 -3.04
N VAL A 179 -6.31 15.73 -2.45
CA VAL A 179 -6.42 15.40 -1.01
C VAL A 179 -6.27 16.65 -0.16
N LYS A 180 -5.29 17.50 -0.49
CA LYS A 180 -5.08 18.77 0.22
C LYS A 180 -6.33 19.65 0.16
N GLU A 181 -6.93 19.79 -1.00
CA GLU A 181 -8.15 20.61 -1.19
C GLU A 181 -9.31 20.11 -0.32
N ILE A 182 -9.57 18.79 -0.32
CA ILE A 182 -10.61 18.18 0.53
C ILE A 182 -10.31 18.40 2.01
N TYR A 183 -9.06 18.18 2.42
CA TYR A 183 -8.65 18.35 3.81
C TYR A 183 -8.75 19.80 4.27
N ASP A 184 -8.30 20.77 3.48
CA ASP A 184 -8.39 22.19 3.79
C ASP A 184 -9.86 22.64 3.92
N ASN A 185 -10.72 22.15 3.03
CA ASN A 185 -12.17 22.41 3.09
C ASN A 185 -12.79 21.83 4.37
N LEU A 186 -12.44 20.58 4.75
CA LEU A 186 -12.91 19.98 6.01
C LEU A 186 -12.50 20.81 7.23
N LEU A 187 -11.25 21.27 7.27
CA LEU A 187 -10.77 22.13 8.36
C LEU A 187 -11.56 23.43 8.43
N ALA A 188 -11.82 24.07 7.27
CA ALA A 188 -12.56 25.32 7.18
C ALA A 188 -14.03 25.14 7.61
N ASP A 189 -14.75 24.15 7.03
CA ASP A 189 -16.17 23.91 7.27
C ASP A 189 -16.50 23.49 8.70
N LEU A 190 -15.52 22.88 9.40
CA LEU A 190 -15.62 22.42 10.77
C LEU A 190 -14.93 23.34 11.77
N ASN A 191 -14.36 24.46 11.31
CA ASN A 191 -13.58 25.40 12.14
C ASN A 191 -12.48 24.71 12.95
N LEU A 192 -11.70 23.86 12.27
CA LEU A 192 -10.60 23.08 12.82
C LEU A 192 -9.25 23.67 12.40
N LYS A 193 -8.20 23.28 13.12
CA LYS A 193 -6.81 23.65 12.80
C LYS A 193 -5.98 22.41 12.51
N ALA A 194 -5.17 22.47 11.46
CA ALA A 194 -4.36 21.35 10.99
C ALA A 194 -3.45 20.76 12.08
N GLU A 195 -2.85 21.62 12.93
CA GLU A 195 -1.98 21.20 14.03
C GLU A 195 -2.68 20.33 15.09
N ASN A 196 -4.01 20.41 15.20
CA ASN A 196 -4.82 19.65 16.15
C ASN A 196 -5.54 18.44 15.53
N VAL A 197 -5.56 18.36 14.19
CA VAL A 197 -6.33 17.35 13.44
C VAL A 197 -5.48 16.80 12.30
N PRO A 198 -4.38 16.09 12.58
CA PRO A 198 -3.52 15.54 11.55
C PRO A 198 -4.27 14.60 10.61
N LEU A 199 -3.77 14.49 9.36
CA LEU A 199 -4.23 13.55 8.36
C LEU A 199 -3.38 12.28 8.41
N PHE A 200 -4.01 11.12 8.53
CA PHE A 200 -3.36 9.81 8.40
C PHE A 200 -3.80 9.17 7.09
N ALA A 201 -2.87 8.94 6.18
CA ALA A 201 -3.16 8.38 4.87
C ALA A 201 -2.42 7.07 4.65
N GLY A 202 -3.16 6.00 4.34
CA GLY A 202 -2.58 4.69 4.14
C GLY A 202 -2.11 4.45 2.71
N GLU A 203 -0.99 3.74 2.60
CA GLU A 203 -0.52 3.22 1.33
C GLU A 203 -1.46 2.15 0.78
N LEU A 204 -1.47 1.97 -0.54
CA LEU A 204 -2.17 0.90 -1.22
C LEU A 204 -1.39 -0.41 -1.08
N GLU A 205 -2.08 -1.53 -1.32
CA GLU A 205 -1.49 -2.86 -1.32
C GLU A 205 -0.26 -2.92 -2.23
N TYR A 206 0.82 -3.49 -1.72
CA TYR A 206 2.09 -3.61 -2.43
C TYR A 206 2.03 -4.71 -3.49
N ALA A 207 2.78 -4.54 -4.59
CA ALA A 207 2.81 -5.48 -5.71
C ALA A 207 3.19 -6.91 -5.31
N ASN A 208 4.14 -7.06 -4.38
CA ASN A 208 4.54 -8.37 -3.85
C ASN A 208 3.46 -9.07 -3.00
N MET A 209 2.45 -8.33 -2.57
CA MET A 209 1.30 -8.86 -1.84
C MET A 209 0.08 -9.06 -2.74
N GLY A 210 0.20 -8.74 -4.03
CA GLY A 210 -0.85 -8.86 -5.03
C GLY A 210 -1.44 -7.54 -5.53
N GLY A 211 -0.96 -6.41 -5.01
CA GLY A 211 -1.52 -5.08 -5.28
C GLY A 211 -1.28 -4.60 -6.72
N GLY A 212 -2.35 -4.29 -7.45
CA GLY A 212 -2.31 -3.81 -8.83
C GLY A 212 -2.08 -2.30 -8.97
N CYS A 213 -2.05 -1.57 -7.86
CA CYS A 213 -1.92 -0.11 -7.86
C CYS A 213 -0.80 0.40 -6.94
N SER A 214 0.17 -0.46 -6.62
CA SER A 214 1.28 -0.15 -5.69
C SER A 214 2.10 1.08 -6.11
N GLY A 215 2.23 1.34 -7.42
CA GLY A 215 2.91 2.53 -7.94
C GLY A 215 2.28 3.86 -7.50
N HIS A 216 1.01 3.86 -7.09
CA HIS A 216 0.36 5.05 -6.54
C HIS A 216 0.90 5.45 -5.16
N ASN A 217 1.57 4.54 -4.45
CA ASN A 217 2.18 4.82 -3.15
C ASN A 217 3.21 5.96 -3.22
N VAL A 218 3.80 6.20 -4.38
CA VAL A 218 4.60 7.41 -4.64
C VAL A 218 3.79 8.69 -4.38
N GLN A 219 2.52 8.73 -4.78
CA GLN A 219 1.67 9.89 -4.55
C GLN A 219 1.22 10.00 -3.09
N VAL A 220 0.90 8.86 -2.45
CA VAL A 220 0.57 8.83 -1.02
C VAL A 220 1.73 9.36 -0.18
N ASN A 221 2.95 8.92 -0.47
CA ASN A 221 4.17 9.33 0.23
C ASN A 221 4.54 10.81 0.03
N ARG A 222 3.97 11.49 -0.96
CA ARG A 222 4.14 12.93 -1.20
C ARG A 222 3.17 13.81 -0.40
N LEU A 223 2.19 13.24 0.29
CA LEU A 223 1.24 14.03 1.07
C LEU A 223 1.90 14.97 2.10
N PRO A 224 2.95 14.58 2.85
CA PRO A 224 3.63 15.49 3.76
C PRO A 224 4.27 16.72 3.09
N GLU A 225 4.58 16.65 1.80
CA GLU A 225 5.10 17.79 1.04
C GLU A 225 4.07 18.89 0.84
N VAL A 226 2.78 18.53 0.78
CA VAL A 226 1.66 19.47 0.53
C VAL A 226 0.78 19.70 1.76
N ILE A 227 0.76 18.76 2.69
CA ILE A 227 0.05 18.82 3.98
C ILE A 227 1.07 18.49 5.08
N PRO A 228 1.73 19.49 5.69
CA PRO A 228 2.78 19.24 6.69
C PRO A 228 2.35 18.44 7.93
N THR A 229 1.04 18.34 8.18
CA THR A 229 0.46 17.55 9.27
C THR A 229 -0.06 16.19 8.79
N ALA A 230 0.30 15.78 7.58
CA ALA A 230 -0.03 14.45 7.09
C ALA A 230 1.03 13.42 7.52
N HIS A 231 0.56 12.24 7.90
CA HIS A 231 1.34 11.07 8.26
C HIS A 231 0.96 9.92 7.35
N VAL A 232 1.94 9.32 6.70
CA VAL A 232 1.73 8.17 5.84
C VAL A 232 1.80 6.90 6.67
N VAL A 233 0.79 6.05 6.53
CA VAL A 233 0.72 4.74 7.20
C VAL A 233 1.08 3.66 6.20
N SER A 234 2.18 2.96 6.44
CA SER A 234 2.69 1.95 5.51
C SER A 234 1.77 0.72 5.42
N ALA A 235 1.54 0.26 4.19
CA ALA A 235 0.90 -1.03 3.89
C ALA A 235 1.92 -2.14 3.60
N GLU A 236 3.20 -1.90 3.85
CA GLU A 236 4.26 -2.87 3.59
C GLU A 236 3.96 -4.23 4.26
N ASN A 237 4.07 -5.32 3.48
CA ASN A 237 3.84 -6.69 3.90
C ASN A 237 2.43 -7.01 4.42
N LEU A 238 1.46 -6.11 4.28
CA LEU A 238 0.07 -6.42 4.62
C LEU A 238 -0.51 -7.41 3.60
N PRO A 239 -1.10 -8.52 4.06
CA PRO A 239 -1.64 -9.52 3.14
C PRO A 239 -2.88 -9.01 2.41
N GLY A 240 -2.88 -9.17 1.08
CA GLY A 240 -4.04 -9.00 0.23
C GLY A 240 -5.08 -10.10 0.41
N ASN A 241 -6.25 -9.94 -0.16
CA ASN A 241 -7.35 -10.90 -0.06
C ASN A 241 -7.15 -12.16 -0.93
N GLY A 242 -6.18 -12.15 -1.86
CA GLY A 242 -5.89 -13.24 -2.78
C GLY A 242 -6.97 -13.49 -3.85
N VAL A 243 -7.95 -12.60 -3.97
CA VAL A 243 -9.06 -12.69 -4.93
C VAL A 243 -8.96 -11.61 -6.00
N ASP A 244 -8.57 -10.44 -5.62
CA ASP A 244 -8.36 -9.29 -6.53
C ASP A 244 -7.08 -8.54 -6.14
N ALA A 245 -6.73 -7.52 -6.93
CA ALA A 245 -5.49 -6.76 -6.78
C ALA A 245 -5.69 -5.42 -6.04
N TRP A 246 -6.74 -5.26 -5.25
CA TRP A 246 -7.14 -3.97 -4.69
C TRP A 246 -7.39 -3.98 -3.18
N HIS A 247 -7.69 -5.16 -2.62
CA HIS A 247 -8.23 -5.24 -1.26
C HIS A 247 -7.38 -6.11 -0.35
N PHE A 248 -7.19 -5.65 0.86
CA PHE A 248 -6.52 -6.40 1.91
C PHE A 248 -7.39 -7.57 2.41
N SER A 249 -6.74 -8.60 2.93
CA SER A 249 -7.42 -9.66 3.69
C SER A 249 -7.95 -9.13 5.03
N ALA A 250 -8.80 -9.90 5.70
CA ALA A 250 -9.25 -9.55 7.05
C ALA A 250 -8.07 -9.34 8.02
N GLN A 251 -7.02 -10.15 7.92
CA GLN A 251 -5.79 -9.95 8.69
C GLN A 251 -5.09 -8.65 8.29
N GLY A 252 -5.00 -8.35 6.99
CA GLY A 252 -4.43 -7.10 6.49
C GLY A 252 -5.12 -5.87 7.07
N TYR A 253 -6.46 -5.83 7.05
CA TYR A 253 -7.22 -4.73 7.65
C TYR A 253 -7.00 -4.59 9.15
N ARG A 254 -6.91 -5.69 9.90
CA ARG A 254 -6.66 -5.64 11.35
C ARG A 254 -5.32 -4.98 11.65
N ILE A 255 -4.27 -5.44 10.99
CA ILE A 255 -2.92 -4.88 11.19
C ILE A 255 -2.86 -3.44 10.68
N PHE A 256 -3.49 -3.15 9.56
CA PHE A 256 -3.49 -1.79 9.02
C PHE A 256 -4.18 -0.80 9.96
N GLY A 257 -5.35 -1.17 10.51
CA GLY A 257 -6.00 -0.37 11.55
C GLY A 257 -5.11 -0.14 12.78
N GLN A 258 -4.37 -1.18 13.21
CA GLN A 258 -3.40 -1.04 14.30
C GLN A 258 -2.25 -0.08 13.94
N ARG A 259 -1.76 -0.10 12.69
CA ARG A 259 -0.72 0.84 12.23
C ARG A 259 -1.21 2.30 12.22
N TYR A 260 -2.42 2.55 11.75
CA TYR A 260 -3.03 3.88 11.83
C TYR A 260 -3.15 4.35 13.29
N ALA A 261 -3.56 3.47 14.20
CA ALA A 261 -3.63 3.78 15.62
C ALA A 261 -2.24 4.03 16.23
N LYS A 262 -1.24 3.25 15.85
CA LYS A 262 0.15 3.44 16.29
C LYS A 262 0.66 4.82 15.91
N GLU A 263 0.44 5.26 14.66
CA GLU A 263 0.81 6.61 14.24
C GLU A 263 0.09 7.69 15.05
N ALA A 264 -1.21 7.54 15.29
CA ALA A 264 -1.98 8.49 16.07
C ALA A 264 -1.54 8.55 17.56
N LEU A 265 -1.25 7.39 18.16
CA LEU A 265 -0.75 7.28 19.53
C LEU A 265 0.66 7.83 19.68
N ASN A 266 1.54 7.60 18.70
CA ASN A 266 2.89 8.16 18.67
C ASN A 266 2.88 9.69 18.75
N LEU A 267 1.95 10.36 18.05
CA LEU A 267 1.77 11.81 18.16
C LEU A 267 1.31 12.27 19.54
N MET A 268 0.71 11.38 20.33
CA MET A 268 0.32 11.64 21.72
C MET A 268 1.43 11.26 22.71
N GLY A 269 2.59 10.78 22.23
CA GLY A 269 3.69 10.29 23.06
C GLY A 269 3.46 8.90 23.64
N ILE A 270 2.54 8.11 23.08
CA ILE A 270 2.22 6.74 23.50
C ILE A 270 2.77 5.76 22.47
N GLU A 271 3.86 5.11 22.81
CA GLU A 271 4.47 4.07 22.00
C GLU A 271 3.79 2.71 22.24
N ILE A 272 3.46 2.00 21.17
CA ILE A 272 2.86 0.67 21.24
C ILE A 272 3.57 -0.32 20.31
N GLU A 273 3.58 -1.58 20.71
CA GLU A 273 3.93 -2.70 19.86
C GLU A 273 2.66 -3.30 19.24
N ILE A 274 2.78 -3.70 17.97
CA ILE A 274 1.74 -4.44 17.24
C ILE A 274 2.33 -5.71 16.64
N ASP A 275 1.50 -6.72 16.41
CA ASP A 275 1.91 -7.96 15.76
C ASP A 275 2.09 -7.71 14.25
N GLU A 276 3.27 -7.26 13.87
CA GLU A 276 3.61 -7.04 12.46
C GLU A 276 3.69 -8.37 11.69
N PRO A 277 3.25 -8.40 10.43
CA PRO A 277 3.41 -9.59 9.62
C PRO A 277 4.90 -9.86 9.39
N THR A 278 5.27 -11.13 9.37
CA THR A 278 6.64 -11.50 8.99
C THR A 278 6.87 -11.10 7.53
N PRO A 279 7.85 -10.23 7.24
CA PRO A 279 8.13 -9.86 5.86
C PRO A 279 8.43 -11.11 5.01
N PRO A 280 8.01 -11.14 3.74
CA PRO A 280 8.47 -12.17 2.82
C PRO A 280 10.00 -12.16 2.79
N ALA A 281 10.59 -13.35 2.76
CA ALA A 281 12.04 -13.46 2.69
C ALA A 281 12.55 -12.79 1.41
N THR A 282 13.48 -11.84 1.54
CA THR A 282 14.19 -11.29 0.38
C THR A 282 15.07 -12.36 -0.22
N ALA A 283 15.03 -12.52 -1.54
CA ALA A 283 15.90 -13.47 -2.23
C ALA A 283 17.34 -12.94 -2.39
N PHE A 284 17.50 -11.62 -2.31
CA PHE A 284 18.75 -10.91 -2.57
C PHE A 284 18.97 -9.82 -1.52
N GLU A 285 20.23 -9.44 -1.34
CA GLU A 285 20.64 -8.30 -0.52
C GLU A 285 21.61 -7.41 -1.29
N LEU A 286 21.61 -6.10 -1.00
CA LEU A 286 22.60 -5.19 -1.56
C LEU A 286 23.99 -5.56 -1.04
N ASP A 287 25.02 -5.43 -1.91
CA ASP A 287 26.39 -5.76 -1.53
C ASP A 287 27.25 -4.49 -1.46
N GLN A 288 27.77 -4.00 -2.58
CA GLN A 288 28.66 -2.84 -2.59
C GLN A 288 28.10 -1.72 -3.49
N PRO A 289 28.14 -0.46 -3.04
CA PRO A 289 27.85 0.67 -3.91
C PRO A 289 28.98 0.90 -4.91
N PHE A 290 28.61 1.32 -6.11
CA PHE A 290 29.58 1.76 -7.13
C PHE A 290 29.84 3.27 -7.00
N ALA A 291 31.09 3.68 -7.21
CA ALA A 291 31.53 5.06 -7.16
C ALA A 291 31.81 5.66 -8.55
N SER A 292 31.67 4.88 -9.63
CA SER A 292 31.78 5.35 -11.01
C SER A 292 31.12 4.38 -11.99
N LEU A 293 30.87 4.84 -13.22
CA LEU A 293 30.37 4.00 -14.30
C LEU A 293 31.38 2.93 -14.72
N ASP A 294 32.68 3.25 -14.64
CA ASP A 294 33.75 2.31 -15.00
C ASP A 294 33.81 1.11 -14.02
N GLU A 295 33.53 1.33 -12.76
CA GLU A 295 33.47 0.25 -11.75
C GLU A 295 32.34 -0.72 -12.01
N ILE A 296 31.23 -0.27 -12.59
CA ILE A 296 30.07 -1.12 -12.89
C ILE A 296 30.41 -2.15 -13.95
N GLY A 297 31.05 -1.72 -15.04
CA GLY A 297 31.40 -2.58 -16.16
C GLY A 297 30.20 -3.40 -16.65
N THR A 298 30.32 -4.73 -16.56
CA THR A 298 29.22 -5.67 -16.89
C THR A 298 28.50 -6.23 -15.69
N THR A 299 28.82 -5.76 -14.47
CA THR A 299 28.21 -6.24 -13.23
C THR A 299 26.75 -5.80 -13.14
N PRO A 300 25.81 -6.72 -12.84
CA PRO A 300 24.44 -6.35 -12.58
C PRO A 300 24.33 -5.49 -11.30
N PHE A 301 23.41 -4.53 -11.31
CA PHE A 301 23.21 -3.60 -10.20
C PHE A 301 21.75 -3.26 -9.97
N VAL A 302 21.45 -2.85 -8.75
CA VAL A 302 20.16 -2.31 -8.31
C VAL A 302 20.26 -0.78 -8.27
N ILE A 303 19.26 -0.09 -8.76
CA ILE A 303 19.10 1.37 -8.63
C ILE A 303 18.32 1.65 -7.35
N TYR A 304 18.97 2.24 -6.36
CA TYR A 304 18.46 2.43 -5.00
C TYR A 304 18.50 3.92 -4.59
N ASN A 305 17.43 4.37 -3.98
CA ASN A 305 17.35 5.70 -3.40
C ASN A 305 17.62 5.63 -1.89
N GLU A 306 18.73 6.24 -1.47
CA GLU A 306 19.18 6.25 -0.07
C GLU A 306 18.25 7.04 0.86
N GLN A 307 17.55 8.03 0.33
CA GLN A 307 16.67 8.89 1.14
C GLN A 307 15.33 8.22 1.39
N THR A 308 14.70 7.67 0.35
CA THR A 308 13.38 7.04 0.43
C THR A 308 13.45 5.56 0.81
N LYS A 309 14.67 4.95 0.81
CA LYS A 309 14.89 3.52 1.06
C LYS A 309 14.16 2.61 0.06
N ARG A 310 13.97 3.09 -1.18
CA ARG A 310 13.28 2.39 -2.26
C ARG A 310 14.23 2.04 -3.40
N ALA A 311 13.90 0.98 -4.12
CA ALA A 311 14.66 0.55 -5.29
C ALA A 311 13.74 0.32 -6.49
N PHE A 312 14.31 0.45 -7.69
CA PHE A 312 13.62 0.12 -8.92
C PHE A 312 13.73 -1.38 -9.22
N TYR A 313 12.66 -1.94 -9.75
CA TYR A 313 12.59 -3.32 -10.22
C TYR A 313 11.63 -3.45 -11.42
N GLY A 314 11.65 -4.57 -12.13
CA GLY A 314 10.68 -4.86 -13.17
C GLY A 314 9.53 -5.67 -12.62
N SER A 315 8.32 -5.15 -12.72
CA SER A 315 7.11 -5.88 -12.36
C SER A 315 6.72 -6.89 -13.45
N THR A 316 5.87 -7.85 -13.07
CA THR A 316 5.41 -8.89 -14.00
C THR A 316 4.52 -8.37 -15.13
N ASP A 317 3.98 -7.16 -15.00
CA ASP A 317 3.20 -6.45 -16.01
C ASP A 317 4.06 -5.55 -16.93
N GLN A 318 5.40 -5.70 -16.85
CA GLN A 318 6.41 -4.99 -17.66
C GLN A 318 6.59 -3.50 -17.34
N ASN A 319 6.00 -3.02 -16.27
CA ASN A 319 6.23 -1.66 -15.80
C ASN A 319 7.46 -1.59 -14.89
N LEU A 320 8.05 -0.41 -14.82
CA LEU A 320 9.07 -0.13 -13.81
C LEU A 320 8.39 0.03 -12.46
N GLY A 321 8.69 -0.87 -11.52
CA GLY A 321 8.28 -0.77 -10.12
C GLY A 321 9.27 0.09 -9.32
N TYR A 322 8.79 0.73 -8.26
CA TYR A 322 9.61 1.49 -7.32
C TYR A 322 9.05 1.32 -5.92
N ASP A 323 9.69 0.49 -5.13
CA ASP A 323 9.19 0.07 -3.82
C ASP A 323 10.30 -0.02 -2.78
N VAL A 324 9.91 -0.20 -1.51
CA VAL A 324 10.89 -0.44 -0.44
C VAL A 324 11.78 -1.63 -0.80
N LEU A 325 13.00 -1.59 -0.30
CA LEU A 325 14.04 -2.54 -0.71
C LEU A 325 13.65 -4.01 -0.52
N SER A 326 12.93 -4.32 0.56
CA SER A 326 12.44 -5.67 0.84
C SER A 326 11.47 -6.21 -0.22
N VAL A 327 10.74 -5.33 -0.86
CA VAL A 327 9.82 -5.65 -1.97
C VAL A 327 10.59 -5.77 -3.29
N ALA A 328 11.46 -4.80 -3.57
CA ALA A 328 12.19 -4.76 -4.84
C ALA A 328 13.12 -5.96 -5.06
N LEU A 329 13.67 -6.53 -3.98
CA LEU A 329 14.63 -7.64 -4.03
C LEU A 329 13.99 -9.04 -3.89
N GLN A 330 12.71 -9.18 -4.11
CA GLN A 330 12.03 -10.49 -4.06
C GLN A 330 12.24 -11.30 -5.34
N ALA A 331 12.38 -12.62 -5.19
CA ALA A 331 12.49 -13.55 -6.32
C ALA A 331 11.24 -13.62 -7.20
N SER A 332 10.09 -13.16 -6.69
CA SER A 332 8.82 -13.08 -7.43
C SER A 332 8.78 -11.96 -8.47
N ASN A 333 9.68 -10.98 -8.37
CA ASN A 333 9.77 -9.90 -9.34
C ASN A 333 10.31 -10.41 -10.68
N ALA A 334 9.83 -9.81 -11.76
CA ALA A 334 10.28 -10.16 -13.11
C ALA A 334 11.76 -9.82 -13.29
N THR A 335 12.19 -8.66 -12.78
CA THR A 335 13.60 -8.28 -12.72
C THR A 335 13.93 -7.66 -11.36
N ILE A 336 15.17 -7.81 -10.93
CA ILE A 336 15.66 -7.22 -9.67
C ILE A 336 16.81 -6.25 -9.89
N GLY A 337 17.32 -6.15 -11.10
CA GLY A 337 18.49 -5.33 -11.41
C GLY A 337 18.63 -5.03 -12.87
N PHE A 338 19.69 -4.30 -13.16
CA PHE A 338 20.01 -3.79 -14.48
C PHE A 338 21.46 -4.08 -14.82
N ARG A 339 21.76 -4.16 -16.13
CA ARG A 339 23.12 -4.15 -16.68
C ARG A 339 23.27 -2.96 -17.62
N LEU A 340 24.41 -2.30 -17.58
CA LEU A 340 24.75 -1.24 -18.52
C LEU A 340 25.24 -1.83 -19.83
N GLU A 341 24.73 -1.32 -20.94
CA GLU A 341 25.26 -1.55 -22.27
C GLU A 341 25.60 -0.20 -22.91
N PRO A 342 26.89 0.13 -23.10
CA PRO A 342 27.28 1.37 -23.73
C PRO A 342 26.79 1.46 -25.19
N ARG A 343 26.23 2.61 -25.57
CA ARG A 343 25.72 2.88 -26.91
C ARG A 343 25.84 4.36 -27.28
N ASP A 344 26.67 4.68 -28.25
CA ASP A 344 26.83 6.04 -28.82
C ASP A 344 27.02 7.16 -27.75
N GLY A 345 27.87 6.89 -26.76
CA GLY A 345 28.14 7.82 -25.66
C GLY A 345 27.07 7.84 -24.55
N ASN A 346 26.05 7.03 -24.65
CA ASN A 346 24.99 6.84 -23.68
C ASN A 346 24.91 5.36 -23.25
N TYR A 347 23.86 4.99 -22.53
CA TYR A 347 23.69 3.64 -22.01
C TYR A 347 22.28 3.10 -22.25
N LEU A 348 22.21 1.82 -22.56
CA LEU A 348 21.00 1.02 -22.44
C LEU A 348 21.01 0.35 -21.06
N LEU A 349 19.85 0.29 -20.41
CA LEU A 349 19.63 -0.42 -19.15
C LEU A 349 18.90 -1.71 -19.45
N ARG A 350 19.65 -2.82 -19.51
CA ARG A 350 19.07 -4.16 -19.71
C ARG A 350 18.59 -4.72 -18.39
N ALA A 351 17.35 -5.19 -18.35
CA ALA A 351 16.78 -5.85 -17.18
C ALA A 351 17.38 -7.24 -16.95
N ILE A 352 17.64 -7.57 -15.69
CA ILE A 352 18.22 -8.85 -15.25
C ILE A 352 17.22 -9.62 -14.40
N THR A 353 17.04 -10.91 -14.70
CA THR A 353 16.16 -11.77 -13.91
C THR A 353 16.79 -12.14 -12.56
N PRO A 354 15.98 -12.56 -11.56
CA PRO A 354 16.49 -13.03 -10.28
C PRO A 354 17.45 -14.23 -10.38
N VAL A 355 17.33 -15.03 -11.42
CA VAL A 355 18.17 -16.23 -11.62
C VAL A 355 19.39 -15.98 -12.51
N GLY A 356 19.68 -14.74 -12.86
CA GLY A 356 21.02 -14.37 -13.33
C GLY A 356 21.15 -13.99 -14.79
N ASP A 357 20.25 -14.30 -15.68
CA ASP A 357 20.43 -13.94 -17.07
C ASP A 357 19.20 -13.23 -17.68
N GLU A 358 19.28 -12.86 -18.89
CA GLU A 358 18.40 -12.01 -19.67
C GLU A 358 16.91 -12.29 -19.44
N TYR A 359 16.21 -11.37 -18.86
CA TYR A 359 14.76 -11.44 -18.78
C TYR A 359 14.16 -11.05 -20.14
N SER A 360 13.20 -11.84 -20.53
CA SER A 360 12.42 -11.56 -21.71
C SER A 360 10.98 -11.28 -21.32
N VAL A 361 10.51 -10.09 -21.59
CA VAL A 361 9.10 -9.74 -21.61
C VAL A 361 8.40 -10.51 -22.74
N TRP A 362 7.13 -10.85 -22.65
CA TRP A 362 6.35 -11.52 -23.69
C TRP A 362 6.79 -12.97 -24.08
N GLY A 363 7.23 -13.72 -23.14
CA GLY A 363 7.42 -15.18 -23.36
C GLY A 363 8.73 -15.60 -23.99
N GLY A 364 9.79 -14.83 -23.82
CA GLY A 364 11.07 -15.50 -23.85
C GLY A 364 12.05 -15.15 -24.94
N TRP A 365 11.92 -14.10 -25.75
CA TRP A 365 12.71 -14.03 -26.98
C TRP A 365 13.63 -12.82 -27.16
N ALA A 366 13.63 -11.83 -26.28
CA ALA A 366 14.56 -10.72 -26.34
C ALA A 366 14.81 -10.09 -24.96
N PRO A 367 16.00 -9.54 -24.71
CA PRO A 367 16.27 -8.80 -23.49
C PRO A 367 15.34 -7.59 -23.37
N GLY A 368 14.81 -7.34 -22.16
CA GLY A 368 14.03 -6.15 -21.88
C GLY A 368 14.95 -4.97 -21.60
N TYR A 369 14.69 -3.85 -22.26
CA TYR A 369 15.39 -2.58 -21.99
C TYR A 369 14.45 -1.59 -21.30
N LEU A 370 14.98 -0.89 -20.32
CA LEU A 370 14.23 0.19 -19.67
C LEU A 370 14.02 1.33 -20.68
N ASN A 371 12.77 1.65 -20.92
CA ASN A 371 12.33 2.66 -21.88
C ASN A 371 11.44 3.70 -21.22
N SER A 372 11.58 4.95 -21.57
CA SER A 372 10.67 6.03 -21.22
C SER A 372 9.87 6.47 -22.44
N GLN A 373 8.56 6.48 -22.34
CA GLN A 373 7.69 6.88 -23.47
C GLN A 373 7.78 8.39 -23.70
N PRO A 374 7.94 8.83 -24.97
CA PRO A 374 8.12 10.25 -25.27
C PRO A 374 6.91 11.13 -24.91
N THR A 375 5.71 10.56 -24.87
CA THR A 375 4.46 11.29 -24.69
C THR A 375 4.19 11.70 -23.25
N ASP A 376 4.51 10.84 -22.29
CA ASP A 376 4.16 11.01 -20.86
C ASP A 376 5.32 10.70 -19.91
N GLY A 377 6.45 10.22 -20.43
CA GLY A 377 7.63 9.82 -19.65
C GLY A 377 7.45 8.51 -18.89
N TRP A 378 6.36 7.76 -19.15
CA TRP A 378 6.12 6.47 -18.49
C TRP A 378 7.26 5.49 -18.76
N CYS A 379 7.77 4.86 -17.72
CA CYS A 379 8.86 3.90 -17.80
C CYS A 379 8.34 2.46 -17.80
N SER A 380 8.72 1.71 -18.82
CA SER A 380 8.38 0.30 -19.01
C SER A 380 9.56 -0.44 -19.66
N PHE A 381 9.44 -1.75 -19.78
CA PHE A 381 10.43 -2.56 -20.47
C PHE A 381 10.00 -2.90 -21.90
N ILE A 382 10.91 -2.73 -22.85
CA ILE A 382 10.68 -3.05 -24.26
C ILE A 382 11.55 -4.23 -24.70
N LEU A 383 11.02 -5.06 -25.61
CA LEU A 383 11.66 -6.30 -26.07
C LEU A 383 12.90 -6.10 -26.93
N GLY A 384 13.00 -5.02 -27.63
CA GLY A 384 14.09 -4.74 -28.54
C GLY A 384 14.05 -3.29 -29.01
N LEU A 385 15.16 -2.88 -29.63
CA LEU A 385 15.36 -1.51 -30.09
C LEU A 385 14.80 -1.26 -31.51
N ASN A 386 14.27 -2.29 -32.16
CA ASN A 386 13.72 -2.17 -33.49
C ASN A 386 12.30 -1.63 -33.47
N ASN A 387 12.08 -0.64 -34.28
CA ASN A 387 10.79 0.01 -34.49
C ASN A 387 9.71 -0.95 -34.95
N GLN A 388 8.70 -1.20 -34.13
CA GLN A 388 7.56 -2.06 -34.50
C GLN A 388 6.34 -1.28 -34.98
N ASN A 389 6.36 0.02 -35.14
CA ASN A 389 5.24 0.80 -35.70
C ASN A 389 5.66 2.17 -36.24
N GLY A 390 6.86 2.34 -36.79
CA GLY A 390 7.33 3.64 -37.30
C GLY A 390 7.79 4.61 -36.19
N GLN A 391 7.91 4.18 -34.95
CA GLN A 391 8.42 5.00 -33.84
C GLN A 391 9.90 4.67 -33.56
N ASP A 392 10.70 5.68 -33.34
CA ASP A 392 12.07 5.55 -32.88
C ASP A 392 12.09 5.25 -31.39
N ILE A 393 12.05 3.95 -31.03
CA ILE A 393 12.10 3.49 -29.65
C ILE A 393 13.52 3.50 -29.08
N GLU A 394 14.55 3.61 -29.93
CA GLU A 394 15.93 3.61 -29.48
C GLU A 394 16.23 4.80 -28.58
N ASN A 395 15.79 6.00 -28.93
CA ASN A 395 15.97 7.19 -28.10
C ASN A 395 15.23 7.11 -26.75
N GLY A 396 14.09 6.45 -26.70
CA GLY A 396 13.35 6.20 -25.45
C GLY A 396 14.04 5.19 -24.54
N ALA A 397 14.90 4.33 -25.05
CA ALA A 397 15.68 3.35 -24.29
C ALA A 397 17.09 3.83 -23.92
N LEU A 398 17.55 4.95 -24.50
CA LEU A 398 18.87 5.51 -24.23
C LEU A 398 18.84 6.47 -23.04
N TRP A 399 19.83 6.31 -22.18
CA TRP A 399 20.00 7.09 -20.95
C TRP A 399 21.39 7.72 -20.88
N ASP A 400 21.43 9.03 -20.69
CA ASP A 400 22.62 9.74 -20.22
C ASP A 400 22.71 9.53 -18.72
N ILE A 401 23.72 8.77 -18.28
CA ILE A 401 23.92 8.43 -16.87
C ILE A 401 25.17 9.12 -16.40
N GLN A 402 25.04 9.92 -15.35
CA GLN A 402 26.15 10.70 -14.80
C GLN A 402 26.33 10.41 -13.32
N TYR A 403 27.56 10.16 -12.91
CA TYR A 403 27.94 10.08 -11.51
C TYR A 403 28.37 11.44 -10.99
N VAL A 404 27.84 11.83 -9.84
CA VAL A 404 28.23 13.06 -9.13
C VAL A 404 28.72 12.67 -7.75
N ASP A 405 29.97 12.98 -7.46
CA ASP A 405 30.60 12.67 -6.17
C ASP A 405 29.80 13.24 -5.00
N GLY A 406 29.58 12.40 -3.99
CA GLY A 406 28.77 12.71 -2.81
C GLY A 406 27.24 12.75 -3.05
N LYS A 407 26.77 12.55 -4.30
CA LYS A 407 25.33 12.51 -4.62
C LYS A 407 24.88 11.17 -5.20
N GLY A 408 25.72 10.52 -6.04
CA GLY A 408 25.37 9.28 -6.74
C GLY A 408 25.11 9.49 -8.23
N PHE A 409 24.29 8.61 -8.82
CA PHE A 409 23.99 8.57 -10.25
C PHE A 409 22.68 9.28 -10.57
N SER A 410 22.67 10.08 -11.63
CA SER A 410 21.45 10.60 -12.24
C SER A 410 21.21 9.94 -13.60
N LEU A 411 19.95 9.78 -13.98
CA LEU A 411 19.54 9.13 -15.23
C LEU A 411 18.65 10.07 -16.03
N LYS A 412 19.18 10.59 -17.15
CA LYS A 412 18.42 11.42 -18.09
C LYS A 412 18.07 10.64 -19.33
N ASN A 413 16.80 10.52 -19.63
CA ASN A 413 16.36 9.84 -20.85
C ASN A 413 16.61 10.69 -22.09
N ILE A 414 17.20 10.12 -23.13
CA ILE A 414 17.56 10.85 -24.37
C ILE A 414 16.31 11.23 -25.14
N GLY A 415 15.31 10.34 -25.22
CA GLY A 415 14.10 10.59 -26.00
C GLY A 415 13.21 11.68 -25.45
N THR A 416 13.06 11.75 -24.11
CA THR A 416 12.24 12.76 -23.43
C THR A 416 13.02 14.01 -23.01
N GLY A 417 14.35 13.91 -22.91
CA GLY A 417 15.23 14.95 -22.34
C GLY A 417 15.02 15.16 -20.85
N LYS A 418 14.30 14.29 -20.15
CA LYS A 418 13.90 14.40 -18.74
C LYS A 418 14.61 13.38 -17.86
N TYR A 419 14.66 13.67 -16.56
CA TYR A 419 15.27 12.78 -15.57
C TYR A 419 14.27 11.79 -14.98
N LEU A 420 14.78 10.58 -14.71
CA LEU A 420 14.11 9.62 -13.82
C LEU A 420 14.15 10.17 -12.40
N GLN A 421 13.04 10.13 -11.71
CA GLN A 421 12.91 10.47 -10.30
C GLN A 421 12.13 9.39 -9.54
N ASP A 422 11.83 9.62 -8.29
CA ASP A 422 11.05 8.74 -7.41
C ASP A 422 9.65 8.44 -7.94
N ALA A 423 9.09 9.33 -8.76
CA ALA A 423 7.89 9.05 -9.53
C ALA A 423 8.30 8.37 -10.84
N LEU A 424 7.72 7.23 -11.12
CA LEU A 424 8.00 6.35 -12.25
C LEU A 424 8.17 6.97 -13.65
N PRO A 425 7.55 8.10 -14.02
CA PRO A 425 7.82 8.73 -15.31
C PRO A 425 9.11 9.55 -15.32
N ALA A 426 9.93 9.39 -16.35
CA ALA A 426 11.03 10.30 -16.64
C ALA A 426 10.51 11.59 -17.29
N LYS A 427 10.01 12.52 -16.48
CA LYS A 427 9.40 13.78 -16.96
C LYS A 427 9.83 15.04 -16.20
N TYR A 428 10.84 14.94 -15.37
CA TYR A 428 11.35 16.04 -14.55
C TYR A 428 12.55 16.73 -15.17
N ASP A 429 12.66 18.04 -15.00
CA ASP A 429 13.77 18.85 -15.50
C ASP A 429 14.99 18.78 -14.59
N ASP A 430 14.78 18.55 -13.30
CA ASP A 430 15.82 18.45 -12.29
C ASP A 430 16.23 16.98 -12.04
N PRO A 431 17.54 16.70 -11.83
CA PRO A 431 18.01 15.36 -11.56
C PRO A 431 17.66 14.89 -10.14
N ALA A 432 17.18 13.64 -10.01
CA ALA A 432 17.30 12.87 -8.78
C ALA A 432 18.59 12.03 -8.82
N TYR A 433 19.08 11.69 -7.63
CA TYR A 433 20.31 10.93 -7.48
C TYR A 433 20.05 9.60 -6.78
N PHE A 434 20.66 8.54 -7.30
CA PHE A 434 20.50 7.17 -6.84
C PHE A 434 21.87 6.55 -6.56
N SER A 435 21.92 5.62 -5.63
CA SER A 435 23.05 4.73 -5.47
C SER A 435 22.86 3.50 -6.34
N PHE A 436 23.89 3.08 -7.04
CA PHE A 436 23.92 1.81 -7.76
C PHE A 436 24.67 0.79 -6.91
N TYR A 437 24.02 -0.32 -6.58
CA TYR A 437 24.59 -1.38 -5.75
C TYR A 437 24.74 -2.68 -6.53
N SER A 438 25.87 -3.35 -6.42
CA SER A 438 25.90 -4.79 -6.69
C SER A 438 25.00 -5.52 -5.68
N TYR A 439 24.55 -6.70 -6.03
CA TYR A 439 23.69 -7.51 -5.16
C TYR A 439 24.12 -8.98 -5.18
N LYS A 440 23.81 -9.70 -4.14
CA LYS A 440 24.10 -11.12 -3.98
C LYS A 440 22.87 -11.84 -3.41
N PRO A 441 22.77 -13.18 -3.57
CA PRO A 441 21.73 -13.95 -2.87
C PRO A 441 21.73 -13.57 -1.40
N ALA A 442 20.54 -13.31 -0.85
CA ALA A 442 20.41 -13.04 0.57
C ALA A 442 21.00 -14.23 1.32
N SER A 443 21.90 -13.96 2.27
CA SER A 443 22.32 -14.97 3.20
C SER A 443 21.05 -15.52 3.83
N SER A 444 20.70 -16.76 3.46
CA SER A 444 19.56 -17.42 4.09
C SER A 444 19.80 -17.29 5.58
N GLY A 445 18.93 -16.53 6.27
CA GLY A 445 18.97 -16.36 7.73
C GLY A 445 18.75 -17.65 8.52
N ILE A 446 18.94 -18.78 7.88
CA ILE A 446 19.25 -20.07 8.41
C ILE A 446 20.79 -20.11 8.63
N SER A 447 21.30 -19.15 9.41
CA SER A 447 22.50 -19.42 10.18
C SER A 447 22.11 -20.56 11.09
N ASP A 448 22.49 -21.80 10.70
CA ASP A 448 22.49 -22.96 11.56
C ASP A 448 21.48 -22.87 12.74
N VAL A 449 20.19 -22.88 12.44
CA VAL A 449 19.27 -23.51 13.34
C VAL A 449 19.83 -24.95 13.33
N LYS A 450 20.73 -25.25 14.26
CA LYS A 450 20.88 -26.59 14.78
C LYS A 450 19.48 -26.97 15.23
N VAL A 451 18.66 -27.42 14.26
CA VAL A 451 17.53 -28.25 14.59
C VAL A 451 18.22 -29.38 15.34
N GLN A 452 18.18 -29.33 16.67
CA GLN A 452 18.27 -30.55 17.44
C GLN A 452 17.13 -31.38 16.86
N ARG A 453 17.45 -32.13 15.81
CA ARG A 453 16.57 -33.18 15.31
C ARG A 453 16.43 -34.11 16.50
N VAL A 454 15.37 -33.93 17.25
CA VAL A 454 14.88 -34.99 18.10
C VAL A 454 14.75 -36.16 17.13
N ALA A 455 15.61 -37.14 17.32
CA ALA A 455 15.65 -38.29 16.44
C ALA A 455 14.23 -38.88 16.42
N ASP A 456 13.54 -38.72 15.32
CA ASP A 456 12.21 -39.32 15.15
C ASP A 456 12.44 -40.80 14.84
N PRO A 457 12.21 -41.71 15.78
CA PRO A 457 12.46 -43.12 15.59
C PRO A 457 11.50 -43.78 14.60
N HIS A 458 10.51 -43.03 14.12
CA HIS A 458 9.49 -43.55 13.23
C HIS A 458 9.98 -43.69 11.80
N ILE A 459 9.43 -44.67 11.12
CA ILE A 459 9.69 -44.93 9.71
C ILE A 459 8.47 -44.48 8.90
N TYR A 460 8.75 -43.83 7.77
CA TYR A 460 7.72 -43.27 6.86
C TYR A 460 7.91 -43.83 5.45
N THR A 461 6.84 -44.03 4.73
CA THR A 461 6.82 -44.21 3.27
C THR A 461 7.24 -42.93 2.56
N LEU A 462 7.55 -42.96 1.27
CA LEU A 462 7.92 -41.78 0.49
C LEU A 462 6.77 -40.76 0.37
N ASP A 463 5.52 -41.18 0.54
CA ASP A 463 4.31 -40.33 0.59
C ASP A 463 3.97 -39.83 2.02
N GLY A 464 4.90 -40.01 2.98
CA GLY A 464 4.79 -39.43 4.32
C GLY A 464 3.94 -40.22 5.31
N ARG A 465 3.49 -41.46 4.99
CA ARG A 465 2.73 -42.30 5.92
C ARG A 465 3.65 -43.03 6.89
N ARG A 466 3.32 -42.97 8.17
CA ARG A 466 4.02 -43.70 9.20
C ARG A 466 3.81 -45.22 9.04
N VAL A 467 4.90 -46.00 9.16
CA VAL A 467 4.89 -47.45 9.01
C VAL A 467 5.42 -48.10 10.28
N ASP A 468 4.79 -49.19 10.70
CA ASP A 468 5.30 -50.01 11.82
C ASP A 468 6.59 -50.74 11.38
N PRO A 469 7.71 -50.57 12.10
CA PRO A 469 8.96 -51.20 11.76
C PRO A 469 8.91 -52.72 11.61
N ARG A 470 7.96 -53.36 12.30
CA ARG A 470 7.78 -54.83 12.30
C ARG A 470 7.13 -55.37 11.02
N HIS A 471 6.51 -54.48 10.23
CA HIS A 471 5.72 -54.83 9.03
C HIS A 471 6.26 -54.18 7.76
N LEU A 472 7.57 -53.83 7.73
CA LEU A 472 8.19 -53.26 6.54
C LEU A 472 8.31 -54.31 5.43
N ARG A 473 7.72 -54.01 4.28
CA ARG A 473 7.94 -54.77 3.02
C ARG A 473 9.21 -54.29 2.36
N PRO A 474 9.84 -55.12 1.45
CA PRO A 474 10.94 -54.59 0.63
C PRO A 474 10.57 -53.27 -0.04
N GLY A 475 11.42 -52.27 0.09
CA GLY A 475 11.09 -50.94 -0.45
C GLY A 475 11.95 -49.81 0.13
N ILE A 476 11.62 -48.57 -0.25
CA ILE A 476 12.33 -47.38 0.18
C ILE A 476 11.46 -46.62 1.22
N TYR A 477 12.09 -46.24 2.32
CA TYR A 477 11.47 -45.55 3.45
C TYR A 477 12.30 -44.35 3.89
N ILE A 478 11.77 -43.53 4.76
CA ILE A 478 12.46 -42.41 5.41
C ILE A 478 12.46 -42.63 6.91
N GLN A 479 13.63 -42.55 7.53
CA GLN A 479 13.80 -42.54 8.99
C GLN A 479 14.82 -41.48 9.37
N ASN A 480 14.52 -40.67 10.36
CA ASN A 480 15.36 -39.55 10.79
C ASN A 480 15.74 -38.60 9.61
N GLY A 481 14.83 -38.41 8.65
CA GLY A 481 15.07 -37.62 7.45
C GLY A 481 16.08 -38.25 6.46
N LYS A 482 16.49 -39.51 6.66
CA LYS A 482 17.37 -40.25 5.74
C LYS A 482 16.61 -41.36 5.04
N LYS A 483 16.96 -41.57 3.76
CA LYS A 483 16.45 -42.68 2.95
C LYS A 483 17.03 -43.99 3.47
N ILE A 484 16.19 -44.96 3.78
CA ILE A 484 16.57 -46.34 4.12
C ILE A 484 15.96 -47.30 3.09
N ILE A 485 16.69 -48.37 2.77
CA ILE A 485 16.23 -49.42 1.84
C ILE A 485 16.04 -50.69 2.69
N LYS A 486 14.85 -51.28 2.58
CA LYS A 486 14.56 -52.59 3.14
C LYS A 486 14.61 -53.59 1.97
N HIS A 487 15.46 -54.56 2.10
CA HIS A 487 15.59 -55.68 1.15
C HIS A 487 14.63 -56.81 1.46
#